data_b34ffe216bbcba38b036e2007e28b58d
#
_entry.id   b34ffe216bbcba38b036e2007e28b58d
#
_cell.length_a   1.000
_cell.length_b   1.000
_cell.length_c   1.000
_cell.angle_alpha   90.00
_cell.angle_beta   90.00
_cell.angle_gamma   90.00
#
_symmetry.space_group_name_H-M   'P 1'
#
loop_
_entity.id
_entity.type
_entity.pdbx_description
1 polymer ?
#
loop_
_entity_poly.entity_id
_entity_poly.type
_entity_poly.pdbx_seq_one_letter_code
_entity_poly.pdbx_strand_id
1 'polypeptide(L)'
;MRFMKWLHPGLHIKRWLFLFGLGMMCSSFGIILTFNYQWLGSLEEWAFRLLYEVTGHYNYTILASMGILVILLGLVVMAWATRRLIRTMIGVVMPGESDNLSDLIFSNLQLSKGPKVVVIGGGTGLSVMLRGLKAKTYNLTAVVTVAADGGSTGRIRQDLDIIAPGDLRNCLVALADKEGLMEKLFAHRFGGSGNLTGHSFGNLFIAALIEVLGDVEEAMDATSKVLRVRGKVIPSSAEKLRLNAEMTDGRIVEGESQIPHAHGKIKRVFTTPEHPRAIQSAVDAIREADAIVLGPGSLYTSIMPNLCVPDIVQAVRTSKAPKIYICNVMTQPGETDDYTVSDHIRAINRQAGGKVIDFVIANNGDVDPAVLQRYVAHGSHPVMIDKKEVSQTGATLILSNLINKENSATHDTKKLANVLFDLINALRTDLSPELLHYYLKRYTFNHR
;
A
#
# COMPACT_ATOMS: atom_id res chain seq x y z
N MET A 1 13.05 26.16 -10.39
CA MET A 1 12.12 25.04 -10.68
C MET A 1 11.22 24.60 -9.51
N ARG A 2 11.55 24.79 -8.22
CA ARG A 2 10.69 24.41 -7.06
C ARG A 2 9.36 25.20 -6.95
N PHE A 3 9.30 26.44 -7.43
CA PHE A 3 8.09 27.28 -7.33
C PHE A 3 6.95 26.82 -8.26
N MET A 4 7.25 26.25 -9.42
CA MET A 4 6.23 25.79 -10.39
C MET A 4 5.44 24.58 -9.91
N LYS A 5 5.93 23.79 -8.95
CA LYS A 5 5.21 22.63 -8.37
C LYS A 5 3.95 23.05 -7.59
N TRP A 6 3.92 24.27 -7.02
CA TRP A 6 2.74 24.83 -6.34
C TRP A 6 1.60 25.20 -7.28
N LEU A 7 1.92 25.37 -8.58
CA LEU A 7 0.96 25.72 -9.63
C LEU A 7 0.39 24.51 -10.37
N HIS A 8 0.72 23.27 -9.94
CA HIS A 8 0.26 22.06 -10.61
C HIS A 8 -1.27 21.88 -10.49
N PRO A 9 -1.98 21.48 -11.58
CA PRO A 9 -3.41 21.19 -11.53
C PRO A 9 -3.64 19.99 -10.60
N GLY A 10 -4.28 20.19 -9.47
CA GLY A 10 -4.57 19.15 -8.45
C GLY A 10 -4.41 19.60 -7.01
N LEU A 11 -3.60 20.61 -6.72
CA LEU A 11 -3.43 21.15 -5.36
C LEU A 11 -4.58 22.06 -4.90
N HIS A 12 -5.51 22.44 -5.80
CA HIS A 12 -6.62 23.40 -5.57
C HIS A 12 -6.20 24.75 -4.95
N ILE A 13 -4.91 24.98 -4.74
CA ILE A 13 -4.32 26.18 -4.12
C ILE A 13 -4.59 27.43 -4.99
N LYS A 14 -4.66 27.25 -6.32
CA LYS A 14 -4.98 28.35 -7.25
C LYS A 14 -6.31 29.02 -6.96
N ARG A 15 -7.34 28.25 -6.54
CA ARG A 15 -8.67 28.80 -6.20
C ARG A 15 -8.60 29.71 -4.99
N TRP A 16 -7.88 29.29 -3.97
CA TRP A 16 -7.71 30.06 -2.74
C TRP A 16 -6.80 31.27 -2.92
N LEU A 17 -5.73 31.16 -3.71
CA LEU A 17 -4.90 32.30 -4.10
C LEU A 17 -5.68 33.32 -4.92
N PHE A 18 -6.52 32.87 -5.85
CA PHE A 18 -7.40 33.75 -6.63
C PHE A 18 -8.43 34.44 -5.72
N LEU A 19 -9.11 33.69 -4.84
CA LEU A 19 -10.05 34.25 -3.85
C LEU A 19 -9.38 35.24 -2.89
N PHE A 20 -8.16 34.96 -2.45
CA PHE A 20 -7.37 35.85 -1.61
C PHE A 20 -7.02 37.15 -2.37
N GLY A 21 -6.58 37.05 -3.63
CA GLY A 21 -6.34 38.19 -4.49
C GLY A 21 -7.60 39.03 -4.74
N LEU A 22 -8.74 38.36 -4.99
CA LEU A 22 -10.04 39.03 -5.17
C LEU A 22 -10.46 39.74 -3.87
N GLY A 23 -10.30 39.11 -2.72
CA GLY A 23 -10.57 39.71 -1.40
C GLY A 23 -9.72 40.95 -1.13
N MET A 24 -8.43 40.91 -1.51
CA MET A 24 -7.56 42.10 -1.41
C MET A 24 -7.99 43.23 -2.35
N MET A 25 -8.36 42.91 -3.59
CA MET A 25 -8.89 43.91 -4.53
C MET A 25 -10.17 44.56 -3.98
N CYS A 26 -11.11 43.75 -3.47
CA CYS A 26 -12.34 44.25 -2.84
C CYS A 26 -12.04 45.12 -1.60
N SER A 27 -11.10 44.71 -0.76
CA SER A 27 -10.69 45.47 0.41
C SER A 27 -10.02 46.79 0.03
N SER A 28 -9.12 46.76 -0.94
CA SER A 28 -8.47 47.98 -1.49
C SER A 28 -9.48 48.93 -2.08
N PHE A 29 -10.45 48.40 -2.84
CA PHE A 29 -11.53 49.22 -3.43
C PHE A 29 -12.45 49.78 -2.34
N GLY A 30 -12.79 49.01 -1.31
CA GLY A 30 -13.55 49.48 -0.14
C GLY A 30 -12.83 50.62 0.61
N ILE A 31 -11.52 50.49 0.81
CA ILE A 31 -10.69 51.54 1.42
C ILE A 31 -10.71 52.83 0.57
N ILE A 32 -10.54 52.70 -0.75
CA ILE A 32 -10.62 53.85 -1.69
C ILE A 32 -11.97 54.55 -1.62
N LEU A 33 -13.08 53.78 -1.55
CA LEU A 33 -14.43 54.37 -1.42
C LEU A 33 -14.67 55.03 -0.08
N THR A 34 -14.10 54.50 1.02
CA THR A 34 -14.32 55.00 2.38
C THR A 34 -13.54 56.29 2.66
N PHE A 35 -12.33 56.41 2.14
CA PHE A 35 -11.44 57.57 2.42
C PHE A 35 -11.52 58.72 1.44
N ASN A 36 -12.47 58.71 0.51
CA ASN A 36 -12.75 59.74 -0.45
C ASN A 36 -11.53 60.15 -1.32
N TYR A 37 -11.74 60.34 -2.62
CA TYR A 37 -10.73 60.53 -3.69
C TYR A 37 -9.70 61.67 -3.42
N GLN A 38 -9.99 62.58 -2.50
CA GLN A 38 -9.10 63.72 -2.18
C GLN A 38 -7.74 63.30 -1.60
N TRP A 39 -7.66 62.21 -0.89
CA TRP A 39 -6.41 61.73 -0.28
C TRP A 39 -5.48 61.07 -1.33
N LEU A 40 -6.05 60.37 -2.29
CA LEU A 40 -5.28 59.80 -3.39
C LEU A 40 -4.76 60.90 -4.35
N GLY A 41 -5.56 61.93 -4.60
CA GLY A 41 -5.13 63.11 -5.39
C GLY A 41 -3.93 63.82 -4.80
N SER A 42 -3.91 64.04 -3.47
CA SER A 42 -2.76 64.64 -2.80
C SER A 42 -1.48 63.78 -2.84
N LEU A 43 -1.62 62.46 -2.83
CA LEU A 43 -0.50 61.51 -2.94
C LEU A 43 0.02 61.47 -4.39
N GLU A 44 -0.88 61.53 -5.35
CA GLU A 44 -0.56 61.64 -6.77
C GLU A 44 0.15 62.95 -7.08
N GLU A 45 -0.36 64.09 -6.61
CA GLU A 45 0.32 65.39 -6.73
C GLU A 45 1.70 65.41 -6.05
N TRP A 46 1.84 64.82 -4.88
CA TRP A 46 3.13 64.70 -4.21
C TRP A 46 4.12 63.85 -5.07
N ALA A 47 3.68 62.71 -5.59
CA ALA A 47 4.50 61.88 -6.46
C ALA A 47 4.87 62.56 -7.74
N PHE A 48 3.97 63.33 -8.37
CA PHE A 48 4.25 64.13 -9.54
C PHE A 48 5.25 65.29 -9.24
N ARG A 49 5.16 65.95 -8.11
CA ARG A 49 6.12 66.98 -7.69
C ARG A 49 7.53 66.40 -7.52
N LEU A 50 7.61 65.26 -6.82
CA LEU A 50 8.88 64.57 -6.59
C LEU A 50 9.51 64.09 -7.92
N LEU A 51 8.70 63.60 -8.85
CA LEU A 51 9.15 63.22 -10.18
C LEU A 51 9.65 64.43 -11.01
N TYR A 52 8.94 65.56 -10.89
CA TYR A 52 9.34 66.83 -11.57
C TYR A 52 10.66 67.38 -11.01
N GLU A 53 10.84 67.34 -9.69
CA GLU A 53 12.10 67.77 -9.04
C GLU A 53 13.31 66.93 -9.50
N VAL A 54 13.10 65.62 -9.76
CA VAL A 54 14.16 64.68 -10.12
C VAL A 54 14.42 64.66 -11.65
N THR A 55 13.37 64.76 -12.46
CA THR A 55 13.46 64.53 -13.93
C THR A 55 13.28 65.81 -14.75
N GLY A 56 12.78 66.87 -14.17
CA GLY A 56 12.50 68.14 -14.88
C GLY A 56 11.27 68.08 -15.81
N HIS A 57 10.57 66.95 -15.91
CA HIS A 57 9.44 66.76 -16.83
C HIS A 57 8.27 66.02 -16.16
N TYR A 58 7.03 66.43 -16.48
CA TYR A 58 5.82 65.68 -16.15
C TYR A 58 5.63 64.55 -17.16
N ASN A 59 5.90 63.34 -16.76
CA ASN A 59 5.72 62.19 -17.63
C ASN A 59 4.86 61.10 -16.93
N TYR A 60 3.60 60.99 -17.37
CA TYR A 60 2.63 60.01 -16.84
C TYR A 60 3.09 58.55 -17.00
N THR A 61 3.85 58.28 -18.09
CA THR A 61 4.36 56.90 -18.33
C THR A 61 5.35 56.48 -17.26
N ILE A 62 6.17 57.39 -16.75
CA ILE A 62 7.12 57.10 -15.67
C ILE A 62 6.37 56.86 -14.36
N LEU A 63 5.35 57.64 -14.03
CA LEU A 63 4.54 57.45 -12.83
C LEU A 63 3.78 56.13 -12.87
N ALA A 64 3.17 55.79 -14.02
CA ALA A 64 2.49 54.53 -14.22
C ALA A 64 3.45 53.32 -14.07
N SER A 65 4.67 53.43 -14.61
CA SER A 65 5.67 52.38 -14.47
C SER A 65 6.15 52.22 -13.03
N MET A 66 6.28 53.31 -12.25
CA MET A 66 6.55 53.25 -10.81
C MET A 66 5.40 52.58 -10.04
N GLY A 67 4.15 52.90 -10.39
CA GLY A 67 2.95 52.26 -9.80
C GLY A 67 2.92 50.76 -10.04
N ILE A 68 3.23 50.33 -11.28
CA ILE A 68 3.34 48.91 -11.62
C ILE A 68 4.45 48.23 -10.81
N LEU A 69 5.58 48.89 -10.63
CA LEU A 69 6.71 48.37 -9.87
C LEU A 69 6.36 48.20 -8.37
N VAL A 70 5.62 49.14 -7.78
CA VAL A 70 5.13 49.05 -6.40
C VAL A 70 4.13 47.89 -6.26
N ILE A 71 3.22 47.68 -7.22
CA ILE A 71 2.29 46.56 -7.23
C ILE A 71 3.04 45.23 -7.28
N LEU A 72 4.02 45.11 -8.18
CA LEU A 72 4.84 43.91 -8.30
C LEU A 72 5.62 43.62 -6.99
N LEU A 73 6.19 44.65 -6.38
CA LEU A 73 6.89 44.55 -5.12
C LEU A 73 5.94 44.05 -4.01
N GLY A 74 4.74 44.63 -3.93
CA GLY A 74 3.70 44.23 -2.99
C GLY A 74 3.30 42.76 -3.16
N LEU A 75 3.12 42.30 -4.41
CA LEU A 75 2.82 40.89 -4.71
C LEU A 75 3.97 39.97 -4.30
N VAL A 76 5.22 40.36 -4.50
CA VAL A 76 6.41 39.59 -4.07
C VAL A 76 6.47 39.49 -2.56
N VAL A 77 6.30 40.62 -1.84
CA VAL A 77 6.29 40.62 -0.37
C VAL A 77 5.18 39.75 0.18
N MET A 78 3.99 39.80 -0.41
CA MET A 78 2.84 39.00 0.00
C MET A 78 3.07 37.51 -0.23
N ALA A 79 3.60 37.13 -1.40
CA ALA A 79 3.97 35.77 -1.69
C ALA A 79 5.04 35.25 -0.72
N TRP A 80 6.01 36.09 -0.37
CA TRP A 80 7.06 35.76 0.60
C TRP A 80 6.50 35.60 2.02
N ALA A 81 5.64 36.53 2.47
CA ALA A 81 5.01 36.50 3.78
C ALA A 81 4.11 35.25 3.93
N THR A 82 3.27 34.95 2.92
CA THR A 82 2.43 33.74 2.90
C THR A 82 3.28 32.47 2.99
N ARG A 83 4.37 32.43 2.22
CA ARG A 83 5.29 31.28 2.26
C ARG A 83 5.96 31.12 3.64
N ARG A 84 6.33 32.24 4.26
CA ARG A 84 6.93 32.25 5.60
C ARG A 84 5.95 31.80 6.67
N LEU A 85 4.70 32.27 6.60
CA LEU A 85 3.61 31.90 7.51
C LEU A 85 3.33 30.39 7.44
N ILE A 86 3.16 29.86 6.22
CA ILE A 86 2.95 28.42 6.00
C ILE A 86 4.12 27.60 6.56
N ARG A 87 5.36 28.04 6.31
CA ARG A 87 6.56 27.35 6.82
C ARG A 87 6.63 27.37 8.34
N THR A 88 6.27 28.50 8.97
CA THR A 88 6.24 28.62 10.44
C THR A 88 5.17 27.74 11.08
N MET A 89 3.95 27.74 10.53
CA MET A 89 2.86 26.87 11.01
C MET A 89 3.23 25.39 10.94
N ILE A 90 3.86 24.98 9.85
CA ILE A 90 4.25 23.59 9.66
C ILE A 90 5.44 23.20 10.53
N GLY A 91 6.42 24.10 10.73
CA GLY A 91 7.52 23.85 11.64
C GLY A 91 7.09 23.60 13.09
N VAL A 92 5.93 24.17 13.49
CA VAL A 92 5.31 23.91 14.79
C VAL A 92 4.58 22.55 14.82
N VAL A 93 3.90 22.18 13.73
CA VAL A 93 3.09 20.95 13.66
C VAL A 93 3.95 19.72 13.32
N MET A 94 5.00 19.91 12.52
CA MET A 94 5.93 18.83 12.08
C MET A 94 7.39 19.29 12.20
N PRO A 95 7.97 19.29 13.40
CA PRO A 95 9.37 19.67 13.59
C PRO A 95 10.30 18.70 12.86
N GLY A 96 11.15 19.23 11.96
CA GLY A 96 12.16 18.48 11.19
C GLY A 96 11.83 18.18 9.73
N GLU A 97 10.63 18.49 9.20
CA GLU A 97 10.24 18.18 7.81
C GLU A 97 9.96 19.44 6.94
N SER A 98 10.31 20.63 7.41
CA SER A 98 9.94 21.90 6.76
C SER A 98 10.53 22.11 5.35
N ASP A 99 11.67 21.50 5.00
CA ASP A 99 12.38 21.80 3.74
C ASP A 99 11.87 21.04 2.52
N ASN A 100 11.15 19.92 2.71
CA ASN A 100 10.63 19.08 1.63
C ASN A 100 9.10 19.04 1.56
N LEU A 101 8.42 19.99 2.19
CA LEU A 101 6.97 19.99 2.34
C LEU A 101 6.19 19.95 1.04
N SER A 102 6.63 20.71 0.02
CA SER A 102 5.97 20.69 -1.29
C SER A 102 6.02 19.32 -1.94
N ASP A 103 7.15 18.61 -1.77
CA ASP A 103 7.34 17.27 -2.31
C ASP A 103 6.53 16.24 -1.50
N LEU A 104 6.44 16.40 -0.18
CA LEU A 104 5.61 15.58 0.71
C LEU A 104 4.11 15.75 0.42
N ILE A 105 3.62 16.99 0.31
CA ILE A 105 2.21 17.24 -0.01
C ILE A 105 1.88 16.72 -1.41
N PHE A 106 2.74 16.96 -2.40
CA PHE A 106 2.52 16.47 -3.76
C PHE A 106 2.52 14.95 -3.82
N SER A 107 3.50 14.30 -3.18
CA SER A 107 3.56 12.83 -3.12
C SER A 107 2.36 12.24 -2.39
N ASN A 108 1.95 12.82 -1.26
CA ASN A 108 0.78 12.36 -0.51
C ASN A 108 -0.52 12.49 -1.33
N LEU A 109 -0.71 13.61 -2.04
CA LEU A 109 -1.86 13.81 -2.93
C LEU A 109 -1.84 12.84 -4.12
N GLN A 110 -0.68 12.54 -4.67
CA GLN A 110 -0.55 11.60 -5.77
C GLN A 110 -0.85 10.17 -5.30
N LEU A 111 -0.33 9.78 -4.13
CA LEU A 111 -0.55 8.47 -3.54
C LEU A 111 -2.00 8.26 -3.09
N SER A 112 -2.68 9.31 -2.60
CA SER A 112 -4.10 9.24 -2.23
C SER A 112 -5.05 9.06 -3.42
N LYS A 113 -4.63 9.47 -4.62
CA LYS A 113 -5.36 9.25 -5.88
C LYS A 113 -4.98 7.95 -6.59
N GLY A 114 -4.07 7.19 -6.00
CA GLY A 114 -3.65 5.90 -6.54
C GLY A 114 -4.79 4.86 -6.56
N PRO A 115 -4.58 3.72 -7.25
CA PRO A 115 -5.58 2.65 -7.32
C PRO A 115 -5.91 2.10 -5.94
N LYS A 116 -7.18 1.68 -5.75
CA LYS A 116 -7.63 0.88 -4.62
C LYS A 116 -7.18 -0.56 -4.83
N VAL A 117 -6.17 -1.00 -4.09
CA VAL A 117 -5.61 -2.35 -4.22
C VAL A 117 -5.91 -3.15 -2.98
N VAL A 118 -6.62 -4.25 -3.14
CA VAL A 118 -6.84 -5.21 -2.06
C VAL A 118 -5.86 -6.37 -2.23
N VAL A 119 -5.13 -6.68 -1.17
CA VAL A 119 -4.17 -7.77 -1.14
C VAL A 119 -4.63 -8.82 -0.15
N ILE A 120 -4.80 -10.06 -0.60
CA ILE A 120 -5.32 -11.18 0.20
C ILE A 120 -4.20 -12.18 0.46
N GLY A 121 -3.96 -12.52 1.72
CA GLY A 121 -2.91 -13.47 2.07
C GLY A 121 -2.58 -13.51 3.56
N GLY A 122 -1.31 -13.77 3.86
CA GLY A 122 -0.75 -13.86 5.21
C GLY A 122 0.77 -14.01 5.15
N GLY A 123 1.38 -14.20 6.30
CA GLY A 123 2.80 -14.49 6.42
C GLY A 123 3.74 -13.34 6.04
N THR A 124 5.02 -13.70 5.93
CA THR A 124 6.09 -12.74 5.62
C THR A 124 6.08 -12.29 4.17
N GLY A 125 5.63 -13.14 3.23
CA GLY A 125 5.57 -12.82 1.81
C GLY A 125 4.67 -11.63 1.51
N LEU A 126 3.47 -11.60 2.12
CA LEU A 126 2.53 -10.50 1.99
C LEU A 126 3.14 -9.18 2.50
N SER A 127 3.80 -9.20 3.65
CA SER A 127 4.42 -8.00 4.22
C SER A 127 5.54 -7.43 3.36
N VAL A 128 6.31 -8.27 2.65
CA VAL A 128 7.32 -7.83 1.67
C VAL A 128 6.67 -7.03 0.54
N MET A 129 5.58 -7.51 -0.02
CA MET A 129 4.86 -6.81 -1.09
C MET A 129 4.24 -5.50 -0.60
N LEU A 130 3.60 -5.51 0.57
CA LEU A 130 2.97 -4.33 1.16
C LEU A 130 3.97 -3.19 1.39
N ARG A 131 5.21 -3.49 1.83
CA ARG A 131 6.30 -2.50 1.94
C ARG A 131 6.60 -1.81 0.61
N GLY A 132 6.55 -2.53 -0.49
CA GLY A 132 6.75 -1.95 -1.82
C GLY A 132 5.57 -1.11 -2.29
N LEU A 133 4.35 -1.63 -2.12
CA LEU A 133 3.12 -0.99 -2.60
C LEU A 133 2.76 0.28 -1.83
N LYS A 134 3.09 0.39 -0.53
CA LYS A 134 2.83 1.63 0.25
C LYS A 134 3.50 2.88 -0.32
N ALA A 135 4.55 2.70 -1.13
CA ALA A 135 5.20 3.80 -1.84
C ALA A 135 4.52 4.16 -3.17
N LYS A 136 3.50 3.42 -3.60
CA LYS A 136 2.80 3.58 -4.88
C LYS A 136 1.37 4.08 -4.73
N THR A 137 0.66 3.67 -3.69
CA THR A 137 -0.71 4.10 -3.38
C THR A 137 -0.95 4.07 -1.88
N TYR A 138 -1.81 4.97 -1.38
CA TYR A 138 -2.32 4.92 -0.02
C TYR A 138 -3.60 4.08 0.10
N ASN A 139 -4.25 3.78 -1.03
CA ASN A 139 -5.49 3.05 -1.08
C ASN A 139 -5.24 1.53 -1.06
N LEU A 140 -4.43 1.08 -0.08
CA LEU A 140 -4.10 -0.31 0.15
C LEU A 140 -4.98 -0.91 1.25
N THR A 141 -5.53 -2.08 0.99
CA THR A 141 -6.18 -2.90 2.01
C THR A 141 -5.59 -4.30 1.99
N ALA A 142 -5.02 -4.73 3.12
CA ALA A 142 -4.57 -6.10 3.31
C ALA A 142 -5.68 -6.89 4.03
N VAL A 143 -6.24 -7.90 3.38
CA VAL A 143 -7.13 -8.90 3.99
C VAL A 143 -6.27 -10.09 4.41
N VAL A 144 -6.18 -10.32 5.72
CA VAL A 144 -5.14 -11.18 6.29
C VAL A 144 -5.77 -12.35 7.02
N THR A 145 -5.24 -13.55 6.78
CA THR A 145 -5.68 -14.76 7.49
C THR A 145 -5.41 -14.67 9.00
N VAL A 146 -6.31 -15.26 9.76
CA VAL A 146 -6.24 -15.38 11.23
C VAL A 146 -6.14 -16.85 11.68
N ALA A 147 -5.75 -17.75 10.78
CA ALA A 147 -5.70 -19.18 11.03
C ALA A 147 -4.33 -19.66 11.56
N ALA A 148 -3.31 -18.80 11.64
CA ALA A 148 -1.98 -19.16 12.11
C ALA A 148 -2.00 -19.66 13.57
N ASP A 149 -1.29 -20.76 13.83
CA ASP A 149 -1.25 -21.43 15.14
C ASP A 149 0.17 -21.77 15.63
N GLY A 150 1.19 -21.32 14.89
CA GLY A 150 2.59 -21.57 15.23
C GLY A 150 3.21 -20.55 16.21
N GLY A 151 4.23 -20.98 16.94
CA GLY A 151 5.12 -20.12 17.73
C GLY A 151 4.42 -19.23 18.77
N SER A 152 4.81 -17.95 18.82
CA SER A 152 4.22 -16.94 19.72
C SER A 152 2.74 -16.71 19.44
N THR A 153 2.33 -16.75 18.19
CA THR A 153 0.94 -16.54 17.76
C THR A 153 0.03 -17.62 18.32
N GLY A 154 0.41 -18.90 18.18
CA GLY A 154 -0.37 -20.02 18.67
C GLY A 154 -0.51 -20.02 20.19
N ARG A 155 0.58 -19.71 20.93
CA ARG A 155 0.53 -19.62 22.40
C ARG A 155 -0.44 -18.53 22.87
N ILE A 156 -0.30 -17.30 22.35
CA ILE A 156 -1.19 -16.18 22.71
C ILE A 156 -2.64 -16.50 22.38
N ARG A 157 -2.87 -17.10 21.20
CA ARG A 157 -4.20 -17.52 20.78
C ARG A 157 -4.84 -18.52 21.74
N GLN A 158 -4.06 -19.47 22.27
CA GLN A 158 -4.54 -20.46 23.23
C GLN A 158 -4.75 -19.87 24.62
N ASP A 159 -3.81 -19.04 25.09
CA ASP A 159 -3.81 -18.48 26.44
C ASP A 159 -4.92 -17.43 26.62
N LEU A 160 -5.16 -16.60 25.60
CA LEU A 160 -6.13 -15.47 25.66
C LEU A 160 -7.41 -15.72 24.87
N ASP A 161 -7.53 -16.87 24.23
CA ASP A 161 -8.70 -17.28 23.43
C ASP A 161 -9.11 -16.23 22.36
N ILE A 162 -8.13 -15.68 21.65
CA ILE A 162 -8.30 -14.65 20.59
C ILE A 162 -7.93 -15.17 19.20
N ILE A 163 -8.16 -14.35 18.17
CA ILE A 163 -7.66 -14.62 16.81
C ILE A 163 -6.13 -14.57 16.75
N ALA A 164 -5.54 -15.13 15.69
CA ALA A 164 -4.10 -15.15 15.47
C ALA A 164 -3.54 -13.76 15.14
N PRO A 165 -2.73 -13.10 16.00
CA PRO A 165 -2.26 -11.73 15.76
C PRO A 165 -1.01 -11.63 14.88
N GLY A 166 -0.31 -12.73 14.59
CA GLY A 166 1.04 -12.72 14.01
C GLY A 166 1.11 -12.11 12.63
N ASP A 167 0.26 -12.54 11.71
CA ASP A 167 0.25 -12.06 10.33
C ASP A 167 -0.32 -10.64 10.25
N LEU A 168 -1.31 -10.32 11.06
CA LEU A 168 -1.85 -8.96 11.21
C LEU A 168 -0.74 -8.00 11.63
N ARG A 169 0.04 -8.35 12.66
CA ARG A 169 1.20 -7.57 13.11
C ARG A 169 2.21 -7.36 11.98
N ASN A 170 2.57 -8.41 11.24
CA ASN A 170 3.53 -8.32 10.14
C ASN A 170 3.07 -7.33 9.06
N CYS A 171 1.78 -7.34 8.72
CA CYS A 171 1.18 -6.43 7.76
C CYS A 171 1.11 -4.98 8.28
N LEU A 172 0.73 -4.79 9.55
CA LEU A 172 0.73 -3.46 10.20
C LEU A 172 2.11 -2.83 10.20
N VAL A 173 3.15 -3.58 10.60
CA VAL A 173 4.55 -3.13 10.58
C VAL A 173 5.00 -2.83 9.14
N ALA A 174 4.64 -3.65 8.16
CA ALA A 174 4.99 -3.43 6.77
C ALA A 174 4.40 -2.13 6.20
N LEU A 175 3.19 -1.77 6.62
CA LEU A 175 2.48 -0.56 6.19
C LEU A 175 2.76 0.67 7.06
N ALA A 176 3.48 0.55 8.18
CA ALA A 176 3.86 1.69 9.03
C ALA A 176 4.65 2.74 8.22
N ASP A 177 4.40 4.02 8.51
CA ASP A 177 4.90 5.14 7.70
C ASP A 177 6.42 5.34 7.79
N LYS A 178 7.01 5.18 8.96
CA LYS A 178 8.45 5.35 9.21
C LYS A 178 9.00 4.17 10.01
N GLU A 179 10.19 3.73 9.62
CA GLU A 179 11.02 2.80 10.39
C GLU A 179 11.55 3.52 11.64
N GLY A 180 10.72 3.54 12.66
CA GLY A 180 11.03 4.16 13.93
C GLY A 180 11.20 3.15 15.06
N LEU A 181 11.35 3.67 16.29
CA LEU A 181 11.42 2.85 17.49
C LEU A 181 10.20 1.93 17.64
N MET A 182 8.99 2.40 17.24
CA MET A 182 7.76 1.61 17.31
C MET A 182 7.81 0.38 16.40
N GLU A 183 8.33 0.49 15.17
CA GLU A 183 8.49 -0.68 14.28
C GLU A 183 9.43 -1.71 14.89
N LYS A 184 10.58 -1.26 15.42
CA LYS A 184 11.54 -2.13 16.12
C LYS A 184 10.90 -2.78 17.35
N LEU A 185 10.10 -2.03 18.12
CA LEU A 185 9.41 -2.54 19.30
C LEU A 185 8.36 -3.60 18.92
N PHE A 186 7.56 -3.37 17.89
CA PHE A 186 6.57 -4.35 17.40
C PHE A 186 7.21 -5.62 16.86
N ALA A 187 8.40 -5.52 16.26
CA ALA A 187 9.18 -6.67 15.79
C ALA A 187 9.95 -7.37 16.92
N HIS A 188 10.10 -6.71 18.08
CA HIS A 188 10.88 -7.24 19.19
C HIS A 188 10.31 -8.55 19.71
N ARG A 189 11.20 -9.52 19.96
CA ARG A 189 10.90 -10.78 20.64
C ARG A 189 11.63 -10.82 21.97
N PHE A 190 10.86 -11.16 23.02
CA PHE A 190 11.44 -11.28 24.35
C PHE A 190 12.40 -12.46 24.41
N GLY A 191 13.59 -12.19 24.93
CA GLY A 191 14.59 -13.20 25.25
C GLY A 191 14.47 -13.70 26.69
N GLY A 192 15.42 -14.56 27.12
CA GLY A 192 15.46 -15.09 28.49
C GLY A 192 14.83 -16.47 28.62
N SER A 193 14.48 -16.88 29.85
CA SER A 193 13.94 -18.22 30.18
C SER A 193 12.55 -18.18 30.82
N GLY A 194 11.91 -17.01 30.90
CA GLY A 194 10.57 -16.85 31.49
C GLY A 194 9.43 -17.10 30.50
N ASN A 195 8.20 -16.98 30.98
CA ASN A 195 6.98 -17.22 30.18
C ASN A 195 6.85 -16.31 28.95
N LEU A 196 7.46 -15.12 28.97
CA LEU A 196 7.45 -14.21 27.82
C LEU A 196 8.46 -14.59 26.73
N THR A 197 9.34 -15.55 26.97
CA THR A 197 10.40 -15.94 26.02
C THR A 197 9.82 -16.33 24.66
N GLY A 198 10.36 -15.70 23.61
CA GLY A 198 9.93 -15.90 22.22
C GLY A 198 8.63 -15.23 21.84
N HIS A 199 7.88 -14.62 22.79
CA HIS A 199 6.74 -13.78 22.44
C HIS A 199 7.16 -12.50 21.74
N SER A 200 6.37 -12.06 20.78
CA SER A 200 6.55 -10.75 20.13
C SER A 200 5.78 -9.69 20.91
N PHE A 201 6.43 -8.55 21.20
CA PHE A 201 5.74 -7.40 21.80
C PHE A 201 4.50 -7.01 20.99
N GLY A 202 4.61 -6.91 19.66
CA GLY A 202 3.48 -6.51 18.81
C GLY A 202 2.30 -7.50 18.87
N ASN A 203 2.55 -8.81 19.03
CA ASN A 203 1.48 -9.78 19.22
C ASN A 203 0.76 -9.56 20.57
N LEU A 204 1.51 -9.31 21.65
CA LEU A 204 0.95 -9.01 22.97
C LEU A 204 0.19 -7.67 22.96
N PHE A 205 0.70 -6.67 22.26
CA PHE A 205 0.06 -5.37 22.13
C PHE A 205 -1.32 -5.48 21.44
N ILE A 206 -1.38 -6.22 20.32
CA ILE A 206 -2.64 -6.46 19.60
C ILE A 206 -3.62 -7.24 20.48
N ALA A 207 -3.12 -8.28 21.17
CA ALA A 207 -3.92 -9.07 22.09
C ALA A 207 -4.54 -8.22 23.19
N ALA A 208 -3.73 -7.37 23.84
CA ALA A 208 -4.21 -6.46 24.88
C ALA A 208 -5.26 -5.46 24.35
N LEU A 209 -5.09 -4.95 23.12
CA LEU A 209 -6.10 -4.07 22.52
C LEU A 209 -7.41 -4.80 22.21
N ILE A 210 -7.35 -6.05 21.77
CA ILE A 210 -8.57 -6.85 21.56
C ILE A 210 -9.31 -7.08 22.90
N GLU A 211 -8.59 -7.35 23.99
CA GLU A 211 -9.21 -7.48 25.32
C GLU A 211 -9.83 -6.17 25.82
N VAL A 212 -9.13 -5.03 25.65
CA VAL A 212 -9.57 -3.71 26.14
C VAL A 212 -10.77 -3.19 25.35
N LEU A 213 -10.76 -3.36 24.01
CA LEU A 213 -11.80 -2.80 23.12
C LEU A 213 -12.95 -3.80 22.89
N GLY A 214 -12.71 -5.11 23.08
CA GLY A 214 -13.72 -6.15 22.87
C GLY A 214 -14.06 -6.41 21.39
N ASP A 215 -13.45 -5.67 20.46
CA ASP A 215 -13.65 -5.79 19.02
C ASP A 215 -12.31 -5.84 18.27
N VAL A 216 -12.21 -6.80 17.35
CA VAL A 216 -10.97 -7.05 16.60
C VAL A 216 -10.70 -5.94 15.58
N GLU A 217 -11.72 -5.46 14.88
CA GLU A 217 -11.58 -4.43 13.86
C GLU A 217 -11.19 -3.09 14.51
N GLU A 218 -11.81 -2.75 15.64
CA GLU A 218 -11.46 -1.56 16.42
C GLU A 218 -10.01 -1.65 16.96
N ALA A 219 -9.57 -2.82 17.41
CA ALA A 219 -8.19 -3.06 17.85
C ALA A 219 -7.18 -2.88 16.70
N MET A 220 -7.52 -3.31 15.48
CA MET A 220 -6.68 -3.09 14.29
C MET A 220 -6.61 -1.61 13.93
N ASP A 221 -7.71 -0.89 13.98
CA ASP A 221 -7.75 0.55 13.73
C ASP A 221 -6.94 1.34 14.78
N ALA A 222 -7.06 0.98 16.05
CA ALA A 222 -6.26 1.58 17.13
C ALA A 222 -4.75 1.32 16.93
N THR A 223 -4.37 0.09 16.60
CA THR A 223 -2.97 -0.27 16.30
C THR A 223 -2.46 0.50 15.08
N SER A 224 -3.29 0.64 14.04
CA SER A 224 -2.95 1.38 12.81
C SER A 224 -2.67 2.85 13.09
N LYS A 225 -3.42 3.48 14.01
CA LYS A 225 -3.18 4.86 14.47
C LYS A 225 -1.85 5.00 15.21
N VAL A 226 -1.54 4.06 16.11
CA VAL A 226 -0.27 4.05 16.87
C VAL A 226 0.94 3.92 15.95
N LEU A 227 0.88 3.04 14.96
CA LEU A 227 1.94 2.79 14.00
C LEU A 227 1.95 3.76 12.81
N ARG A 228 0.95 4.65 12.69
CA ARG A 228 0.73 5.50 11.50
C ARG A 228 0.76 4.68 10.21
N VAL A 229 -0.07 3.65 10.16
CA VAL A 229 -0.17 2.75 9.01
C VAL A 229 -0.72 3.47 7.78
N ARG A 230 -0.11 3.24 6.63
CA ARG A 230 -0.59 3.71 5.32
C ARG A 230 -1.43 2.62 4.67
N GLY A 231 -2.73 2.82 4.63
CA GLY A 231 -3.70 1.82 4.18
C GLY A 231 -4.44 1.18 5.34
N LYS A 232 -5.01 -0.02 5.11
CA LYS A 232 -5.79 -0.76 6.10
C LYS A 232 -5.30 -2.21 6.21
N VAL A 233 -5.36 -2.77 7.41
CA VAL A 233 -5.13 -4.19 7.67
C VAL A 233 -6.39 -4.75 8.33
N ILE A 234 -7.07 -5.65 7.63
CA ILE A 234 -8.36 -6.21 8.06
C ILE A 234 -8.20 -7.73 8.18
N PRO A 235 -8.54 -8.33 9.32
CA PRO A 235 -8.61 -9.77 9.45
C PRO A 235 -9.66 -10.35 8.49
N SER A 236 -9.43 -11.54 7.94
CA SER A 236 -10.40 -12.19 7.06
C SER A 236 -11.70 -12.56 7.79
N SER A 237 -11.61 -12.80 9.09
CA SER A 237 -12.74 -13.09 9.99
C SER A 237 -12.40 -12.61 11.39
N ALA A 238 -13.42 -12.31 12.20
CA ALA A 238 -13.29 -12.08 13.63
C ALA A 238 -13.38 -13.41 14.43
N GLU A 239 -13.70 -14.51 13.77
CA GLU A 239 -13.81 -15.81 14.39
C GLU A 239 -12.44 -16.49 14.52
N LYS A 240 -12.30 -17.37 15.49
CA LYS A 240 -11.06 -18.14 15.75
C LYS A 240 -10.93 -19.30 14.77
N LEU A 241 -10.35 -19.04 13.62
CA LEU A 241 -10.22 -20.05 12.56
C LEU A 241 -9.10 -21.03 12.87
N ARG A 242 -9.39 -22.34 12.80
CA ARG A 242 -8.39 -23.40 12.74
C ARG A 242 -8.32 -23.92 11.31
N LEU A 243 -7.14 -23.91 10.72
CA LEU A 243 -6.94 -24.47 9.40
C LEU A 243 -6.75 -25.98 9.47
N ASN A 244 -7.41 -26.70 8.58
CA ASN A 244 -7.28 -28.14 8.42
C ASN A 244 -7.02 -28.46 6.94
N ALA A 245 -6.29 -29.55 6.68
CA ALA A 245 -6.06 -30.07 5.35
C ALA A 245 -6.58 -31.49 5.20
N GLU A 246 -7.35 -31.75 4.15
CA GLU A 246 -7.68 -33.09 3.67
C GLU A 246 -6.57 -33.50 2.70
N MET A 247 -5.86 -34.58 3.02
CA MET A 247 -4.81 -35.13 2.16
C MET A 247 -5.41 -36.04 1.10
N THR A 248 -4.66 -36.33 0.04
CA THR A 248 -5.13 -37.22 -1.05
C THR A 248 -5.29 -38.67 -0.60
N ASP A 249 -4.64 -39.08 0.48
CA ASP A 249 -4.78 -40.41 1.11
C ASP A 249 -5.96 -40.49 2.10
N GLY A 250 -6.74 -39.42 2.23
CA GLY A 250 -7.91 -39.36 3.10
C GLY A 250 -7.65 -38.93 4.54
N ARG A 251 -6.39 -38.75 4.96
CA ARG A 251 -6.07 -38.21 6.29
C ARG A 251 -6.50 -36.75 6.41
N ILE A 252 -6.97 -36.39 7.61
CA ILE A 252 -7.20 -34.99 7.99
C ILE A 252 -6.04 -34.54 8.88
N VAL A 253 -5.41 -33.43 8.50
CA VAL A 253 -4.35 -32.80 9.28
C VAL A 253 -4.92 -31.51 9.86
N GLU A 254 -4.89 -31.40 11.18
CA GLU A 254 -5.42 -30.25 11.89
C GLU A 254 -4.32 -29.30 12.35
N GLY A 255 -4.52 -28.02 12.09
CA GLY A 255 -3.60 -26.96 12.45
C GLY A 255 -2.65 -26.53 11.32
N GLU A 256 -2.55 -25.23 11.14
CA GLU A 256 -1.73 -24.60 10.07
C GLU A 256 -0.27 -25.05 10.14
N SER A 257 0.33 -25.03 11.32
CA SER A 257 1.72 -25.41 11.54
C SER A 257 2.02 -26.89 11.31
N GLN A 258 1.00 -27.77 11.33
CA GLN A 258 1.17 -29.22 11.14
C GLN A 258 1.13 -29.61 9.65
N ILE A 259 0.46 -28.82 8.82
CA ILE A 259 0.24 -29.15 7.40
C ILE A 259 1.55 -29.40 6.65
N PRO A 260 2.61 -28.53 6.73
CA PRO A 260 3.86 -28.78 6.04
C PRO A 260 4.60 -30.04 6.50
N HIS A 261 4.35 -30.49 7.73
CA HIS A 261 5.01 -31.67 8.33
C HIS A 261 4.26 -33.00 8.10
N ALA A 262 3.08 -32.95 7.50
CA ALA A 262 2.21 -34.11 7.36
C ALA A 262 2.68 -35.10 6.29
N HIS A 263 3.64 -34.73 5.44
CA HIS A 263 4.14 -35.51 4.30
C HIS A 263 3.02 -36.13 3.46
N GLY A 264 2.75 -35.56 2.30
CA GLY A 264 1.73 -36.00 1.36
C GLY A 264 1.18 -34.87 0.52
N LYS A 265 0.29 -35.21 -0.42
CA LYS A 265 -0.34 -34.20 -1.29
C LYS A 265 -1.63 -33.69 -0.65
N ILE A 266 -1.78 -32.37 -0.59
CA ILE A 266 -2.98 -31.74 -0.10
C ILE A 266 -4.06 -31.79 -1.19
N LYS A 267 -5.23 -32.31 -0.85
CA LYS A 267 -6.40 -32.35 -1.73
C LYS A 267 -7.19 -31.04 -1.65
N ARG A 268 -7.48 -30.58 -0.43
CA ARG A 268 -8.13 -29.29 -0.13
C ARG A 268 -7.83 -28.84 1.29
N VAL A 269 -8.04 -27.56 1.55
CA VAL A 269 -8.03 -27.01 2.91
C VAL A 269 -9.42 -26.50 3.28
N PHE A 270 -9.70 -26.51 4.57
CA PHE A 270 -10.95 -26.02 5.14
C PHE A 270 -10.70 -25.50 6.56
N THR A 271 -11.63 -24.73 7.09
CA THR A 271 -11.51 -24.17 8.45
C THR A 271 -12.51 -24.79 9.41
N THR A 272 -12.16 -24.72 10.69
CA THR A 272 -13.11 -24.92 11.78
C THR A 272 -13.24 -23.59 12.53
N PRO A 273 -14.45 -22.97 12.58
CA PRO A 273 -15.72 -23.41 11.96
C PRO A 273 -15.65 -23.46 10.42
N GLU A 274 -16.55 -24.25 9.82
CA GLU A 274 -16.53 -24.57 8.38
C GLU A 274 -17.04 -23.40 7.51
N HIS A 275 -17.91 -22.56 8.04
CA HIS A 275 -18.47 -21.39 7.37
C HIS A 275 -18.30 -20.11 8.20
N PRO A 276 -17.06 -19.65 8.42
CA PRO A 276 -16.81 -18.46 9.20
C PRO A 276 -17.33 -17.21 8.45
N ARG A 277 -17.80 -16.22 9.21
CA ARG A 277 -18.21 -14.93 8.65
C ARG A 277 -17.01 -14.04 8.39
N ALA A 278 -17.01 -13.37 7.26
CA ALA A 278 -16.02 -12.33 6.98
C ALA A 278 -16.30 -11.07 7.80
N ILE A 279 -15.25 -10.29 8.06
CA ILE A 279 -15.41 -8.90 8.48
C ILE A 279 -15.98 -8.10 7.31
N GLN A 280 -17.06 -7.34 7.55
CA GLN A 280 -17.80 -6.65 6.50
C GLN A 280 -16.93 -5.66 5.72
N SER A 281 -16.06 -4.92 6.40
CA SER A 281 -15.13 -3.98 5.75
C SER A 281 -14.14 -4.65 4.79
N ALA A 282 -13.80 -5.94 4.99
CA ALA A 282 -13.01 -6.71 4.04
C ALA A 282 -13.80 -7.01 2.77
N VAL A 283 -15.06 -7.42 2.92
CA VAL A 283 -15.97 -7.67 1.78
C VAL A 283 -16.19 -6.40 0.96
N ASP A 284 -16.42 -5.27 1.63
CA ASP A 284 -16.64 -3.98 0.97
C ASP A 284 -15.38 -3.50 0.25
N ALA A 285 -14.21 -3.64 0.87
CA ALA A 285 -12.94 -3.31 0.23
C ALA A 285 -12.71 -4.14 -1.06
N ILE A 286 -13.03 -5.44 -1.04
CA ILE A 286 -12.92 -6.32 -2.22
C ILE A 286 -13.88 -5.89 -3.34
N ARG A 287 -15.10 -5.48 -3.00
CA ARG A 287 -16.09 -5.01 -3.97
C ARG A 287 -15.71 -3.69 -4.64
N GLU A 288 -15.07 -2.80 -3.88
CA GLU A 288 -14.65 -1.47 -4.33
C GLU A 288 -13.24 -1.44 -4.95
N ALA A 289 -12.54 -2.56 -4.98
CA ALA A 289 -11.16 -2.62 -5.45
C ALA A 289 -11.04 -2.30 -6.95
N ASP A 290 -9.96 -1.61 -7.31
CA ASP A 290 -9.49 -1.49 -8.70
C ASP A 290 -8.65 -2.71 -9.12
N ALA A 291 -8.07 -3.42 -8.16
CA ALA A 291 -7.38 -4.69 -8.37
C ALA A 291 -7.38 -5.53 -7.09
N ILE A 292 -7.49 -6.84 -7.24
CA ILE A 292 -7.39 -7.83 -6.16
C ILE A 292 -6.13 -8.65 -6.40
N VAL A 293 -5.26 -8.72 -5.39
CA VAL A 293 -3.99 -9.43 -5.45
C VAL A 293 -4.00 -10.58 -4.46
N LEU A 294 -3.71 -11.79 -4.89
CA LEU A 294 -3.55 -12.95 -4.04
C LEU A 294 -2.06 -13.26 -3.85
N GLY A 295 -1.60 -13.28 -2.59
CA GLY A 295 -0.19 -13.49 -2.25
C GLY A 295 0.68 -12.24 -2.39
N PRO A 296 2.03 -12.40 -2.43
CA PRO A 296 2.75 -13.67 -2.26
C PRO A 296 2.64 -14.26 -0.86
N GLY A 297 2.88 -15.54 -0.74
CA GLY A 297 2.84 -16.29 0.53
C GLY A 297 2.62 -17.76 0.29
N SER A 298 2.64 -18.55 1.36
CA SER A 298 2.33 -19.98 1.29
C SER A 298 0.95 -20.20 0.69
N LEU A 299 0.88 -21.06 -0.31
CA LEU A 299 -0.38 -21.29 -1.04
C LEU A 299 -1.49 -21.79 -0.10
N TYR A 300 -1.22 -22.86 0.62
CA TYR A 300 -2.21 -23.54 1.44
C TYR A 300 -2.37 -22.95 2.83
N THR A 301 -1.31 -22.37 3.40
CA THR A 301 -1.32 -21.88 4.79
C THR A 301 -1.48 -20.37 4.92
N SER A 302 -1.22 -19.57 3.86
CA SER A 302 -1.37 -18.11 3.93
C SER A 302 -2.44 -17.55 2.99
N ILE A 303 -2.59 -18.09 1.77
CA ILE A 303 -3.54 -17.55 0.76
C ILE A 303 -4.90 -18.23 0.89
N MET A 304 -4.93 -19.58 0.80
CA MET A 304 -6.17 -20.36 0.80
C MET A 304 -7.02 -20.22 2.07
N PRO A 305 -6.48 -20.02 3.29
CA PRO A 305 -7.34 -19.82 4.45
C PRO A 305 -8.31 -18.65 4.33
N ASN A 306 -7.91 -17.58 3.61
CA ASN A 306 -8.83 -16.48 3.29
C ASN A 306 -9.94 -16.91 2.33
N LEU A 307 -9.64 -17.86 1.43
CA LEU A 307 -10.61 -18.45 0.50
C LEU A 307 -11.45 -19.56 1.14
N CYS A 308 -11.22 -19.91 2.39
CA CYS A 308 -12.13 -20.74 3.18
C CYS A 308 -13.26 -19.92 3.81
N VAL A 309 -13.19 -18.57 3.77
CA VAL A 309 -14.26 -17.68 4.24
C VAL A 309 -15.25 -17.42 3.09
N PRO A 310 -16.50 -17.92 3.18
CA PRO A 310 -17.44 -17.90 2.04
C PRO A 310 -17.73 -16.51 1.49
N ASP A 311 -17.90 -15.50 2.36
CA ASP A 311 -18.19 -14.14 1.97
C ASP A 311 -17.03 -13.50 1.18
N ILE A 312 -15.77 -13.81 1.54
CA ILE A 312 -14.58 -13.35 0.82
C ILE A 312 -14.52 -13.98 -0.57
N VAL A 313 -14.70 -15.30 -0.67
CA VAL A 313 -14.72 -16.01 -1.97
C VAL A 313 -15.80 -15.43 -2.85
N GLN A 314 -17.00 -15.23 -2.33
CA GLN A 314 -18.11 -14.65 -3.07
C GLN A 314 -17.79 -13.24 -3.55
N ALA A 315 -17.20 -12.40 -2.70
CA ALA A 315 -16.79 -11.04 -3.07
C ALA A 315 -15.72 -11.06 -4.17
N VAL A 316 -14.70 -11.92 -4.06
CA VAL A 316 -13.66 -12.08 -5.08
C VAL A 316 -14.24 -12.54 -6.41
N ARG A 317 -15.15 -13.54 -6.40
CA ARG A 317 -15.78 -14.09 -7.62
C ARG A 317 -16.66 -13.08 -8.33
N THR A 318 -17.40 -12.27 -7.59
CA THR A 318 -18.35 -11.29 -8.15
C THR A 318 -17.74 -9.95 -8.49
N SER A 319 -16.54 -9.65 -7.96
CA SER A 319 -15.82 -8.41 -8.25
C SER A 319 -15.45 -8.32 -9.74
N LYS A 320 -15.58 -7.12 -10.32
CA LYS A 320 -15.11 -6.81 -11.68
C LYS A 320 -13.61 -6.49 -11.74
N ALA A 321 -13.00 -6.23 -10.59
CA ALA A 321 -11.57 -5.94 -10.51
C ALA A 321 -10.73 -7.13 -11.03
N PRO A 322 -9.62 -6.90 -11.75
CA PRO A 322 -8.71 -7.96 -12.15
C PRO A 322 -8.10 -8.66 -10.92
N LYS A 323 -8.07 -9.99 -10.95
CA LYS A 323 -7.50 -10.85 -9.92
C LYS A 323 -6.11 -11.29 -10.37
N ILE A 324 -5.10 -10.83 -9.62
CA ILE A 324 -3.70 -11.03 -9.93
C ILE A 324 -3.10 -11.95 -8.87
N TYR A 325 -2.59 -13.10 -9.28
CA TYR A 325 -1.86 -14.01 -8.40
C TYR A 325 -0.36 -13.76 -8.48
N ILE A 326 0.31 -13.67 -7.34
CA ILE A 326 1.77 -13.60 -7.25
C ILE A 326 2.30 -14.98 -6.91
N CYS A 327 2.88 -15.65 -7.92
CA CYS A 327 3.40 -17.00 -7.74
C CYS A 327 4.69 -16.99 -6.92
N ASN A 328 4.83 -17.93 -6.00
CA ASN A 328 6.04 -18.10 -5.23
C ASN A 328 7.25 -18.35 -6.13
N VAL A 329 8.44 -17.88 -5.71
CA VAL A 329 9.71 -18.12 -6.40
C VAL A 329 10.13 -19.57 -6.26
N MET A 330 9.94 -20.15 -5.07
CA MET A 330 10.34 -21.50 -4.70
C MET A 330 9.12 -22.31 -4.27
N THR A 331 9.15 -23.60 -4.52
CA THR A 331 8.20 -24.56 -3.94
C THR A 331 8.38 -24.62 -2.43
N GLN A 332 7.34 -25.03 -1.73
CA GLN A 332 7.35 -25.20 -0.29
C GLN A 332 7.18 -26.68 0.06
N PRO A 333 8.21 -27.30 0.69
CA PRO A 333 8.16 -28.70 1.09
C PRO A 333 6.95 -28.99 1.97
N GLY A 334 6.24 -30.06 1.64
CA GLY A 334 5.02 -30.46 2.37
C GLY A 334 3.75 -29.70 1.99
N GLU A 335 3.85 -28.66 1.15
CA GLU A 335 2.69 -27.92 0.65
C GLU A 335 2.57 -27.97 -0.87
N THR A 336 3.62 -27.53 -1.58
CA THR A 336 3.63 -27.35 -3.05
C THR A 336 4.79 -28.08 -3.69
N ASP A 337 5.10 -29.27 -3.19
CA ASP A 337 6.11 -30.13 -3.78
C ASP A 337 5.82 -30.35 -5.29
N ASP A 338 6.81 -30.10 -6.13
CA ASP A 338 6.74 -30.24 -7.59
C ASP A 338 5.68 -29.37 -8.30
N TYR A 339 5.06 -28.40 -7.64
CA TYR A 339 4.07 -27.55 -8.27
C TYR A 339 4.70 -26.63 -9.32
N THR A 340 4.04 -26.59 -10.48
CA THR A 340 4.28 -25.59 -11.53
C THR A 340 3.43 -24.33 -11.28
N VAL A 341 3.66 -23.27 -12.07
CA VAL A 341 2.81 -22.06 -12.02
C VAL A 341 1.35 -22.41 -12.28
N SER A 342 1.05 -23.30 -13.24
CA SER A 342 -0.32 -23.70 -13.53
C SER A 342 -0.98 -24.49 -12.40
N ASP A 343 -0.20 -25.29 -11.65
CA ASP A 343 -0.74 -26.05 -10.52
C ASP A 343 -1.18 -25.15 -9.39
N HIS A 344 -0.42 -24.09 -9.11
CA HIS A 344 -0.83 -23.07 -8.14
C HIS A 344 -2.16 -22.41 -8.55
N ILE A 345 -2.31 -22.01 -9.82
CA ILE A 345 -3.54 -21.40 -10.35
C ILE A 345 -4.71 -22.37 -10.24
N ARG A 346 -4.51 -23.64 -10.65
CA ARG A 346 -5.55 -24.68 -10.56
C ARG A 346 -5.99 -24.93 -9.11
N ALA A 347 -5.05 -24.92 -8.18
CA ALA A 347 -5.34 -25.11 -6.77
C ALA A 347 -6.19 -23.94 -6.21
N ILE A 348 -5.83 -22.68 -6.52
CA ILE A 348 -6.61 -21.51 -6.13
C ILE A 348 -8.01 -21.54 -6.76
N ASN A 349 -8.12 -21.80 -8.06
CA ASN A 349 -9.39 -21.86 -8.76
C ASN A 349 -10.29 -22.99 -8.20
N ARG A 350 -9.72 -24.13 -7.83
CA ARG A 350 -10.45 -25.24 -7.17
C ARG A 350 -11.00 -24.80 -5.81
N GLN A 351 -10.17 -24.18 -4.98
CA GLN A 351 -10.57 -23.69 -3.66
C GLN A 351 -11.66 -22.63 -3.75
N ALA A 352 -11.58 -21.74 -4.74
CA ALA A 352 -12.59 -20.70 -4.99
C ALA A 352 -13.87 -21.23 -5.65
N GLY A 353 -13.94 -22.51 -6.03
CA GLY A 353 -15.10 -23.10 -6.72
C GLY A 353 -15.31 -22.63 -8.15
N GLY A 354 -14.25 -22.19 -8.83
CA GLY A 354 -14.27 -21.79 -10.22
C GLY A 354 -13.09 -20.87 -10.60
N LYS A 355 -12.99 -20.52 -11.87
CA LYS A 355 -11.95 -19.64 -12.36
C LYS A 355 -12.06 -18.25 -11.72
N VAL A 356 -11.00 -17.83 -11.00
CA VAL A 356 -10.91 -16.51 -10.37
C VAL A 356 -9.63 -15.76 -10.73
N ILE A 357 -8.58 -16.42 -11.24
CA ILE A 357 -7.32 -15.76 -11.56
C ILE A 357 -7.33 -15.27 -13.01
N ASP A 358 -7.13 -13.95 -13.21
CA ASP A 358 -7.04 -13.33 -14.53
C ASP A 358 -5.57 -13.19 -14.96
N PHE A 359 -4.67 -12.87 -14.03
CA PHE A 359 -3.24 -12.68 -14.27
C PHE A 359 -2.42 -13.44 -13.25
N VAL A 360 -1.27 -13.93 -13.66
CA VAL A 360 -0.25 -14.48 -12.78
C VAL A 360 1.09 -13.81 -13.04
N ILE A 361 1.73 -13.32 -11.99
CA ILE A 361 3.09 -12.77 -12.04
C ILE A 361 4.02 -13.84 -11.48
N ALA A 362 5.00 -14.29 -12.29
CA ALA A 362 5.96 -15.30 -11.90
C ALA A 362 7.41 -14.82 -12.16
N ASN A 363 8.33 -15.32 -11.35
CA ASN A 363 9.74 -15.00 -11.48
C ASN A 363 10.39 -15.80 -12.60
N ASN A 364 11.11 -15.11 -13.49
CA ASN A 364 11.96 -15.74 -14.51
C ASN A 364 13.45 -15.44 -14.31
N GLY A 365 13.82 -14.81 -13.20
CA GLY A 365 15.22 -14.55 -12.85
C GLY A 365 15.87 -15.76 -12.20
N ASP A 366 17.17 -15.93 -12.44
CA ASP A 366 17.95 -17.00 -11.85
C ASP A 366 18.22 -16.75 -10.37
N VAL A 367 18.08 -17.80 -9.56
CA VAL A 367 18.47 -17.80 -8.15
C VAL A 367 19.98 -18.01 -8.08
N ASP A 368 20.66 -17.24 -7.23
CA ASP A 368 22.10 -17.43 -6.97
C ASP A 368 22.40 -18.90 -6.62
N PRO A 369 23.40 -19.55 -7.26
CA PRO A 369 23.69 -20.96 -7.05
C PRO A 369 23.92 -21.35 -5.60
N ALA A 370 24.59 -20.50 -4.79
CA ALA A 370 24.84 -20.78 -3.39
C ALA A 370 23.55 -20.70 -2.56
N VAL A 371 22.65 -19.78 -2.91
CA VAL A 371 21.32 -19.68 -2.32
C VAL A 371 20.49 -20.90 -2.71
N LEU A 372 20.47 -21.23 -4.02
CA LEU A 372 19.71 -22.36 -4.55
C LEU A 372 20.08 -23.68 -3.86
N GLN A 373 21.38 -23.94 -3.69
CA GLN A 373 21.87 -25.16 -3.04
C GLN A 373 21.31 -25.32 -1.62
N ARG A 374 21.20 -24.22 -0.86
CA ARG A 374 20.61 -24.25 0.49
C ARG A 374 19.12 -24.61 0.47
N TYR A 375 18.35 -24.05 -0.48
CA TYR A 375 16.93 -24.36 -0.62
C TYR A 375 16.71 -25.81 -1.07
N VAL A 376 17.46 -26.28 -2.05
CA VAL A 376 17.40 -27.67 -2.54
C VAL A 376 17.75 -28.67 -1.44
N ALA A 377 18.73 -28.36 -0.58
CA ALA A 377 19.05 -29.21 0.57
C ALA A 377 17.89 -29.37 1.57
N HIS A 378 16.91 -28.45 1.55
CA HIS A 378 15.68 -28.51 2.35
C HIS A 378 14.45 -28.93 1.53
N GLY A 379 14.64 -29.49 0.32
CA GLY A 379 13.56 -29.97 -0.54
C GLY A 379 12.79 -28.90 -1.31
N SER A 380 13.26 -27.64 -1.32
CA SER A 380 12.60 -26.54 -2.04
C SER A 380 13.27 -26.30 -3.39
N HIS A 381 12.49 -26.18 -4.45
CA HIS A 381 12.95 -25.98 -5.81
C HIS A 381 12.34 -24.72 -6.44
N PRO A 382 12.98 -24.07 -7.43
CA PRO A 382 12.33 -23.02 -8.20
C PRO A 382 11.03 -23.50 -8.83
N VAL A 383 9.97 -22.68 -8.72
CA VAL A 383 8.68 -23.02 -9.34
C VAL A 383 8.84 -23.04 -10.86
N MET A 384 8.52 -24.16 -11.48
CA MET A 384 8.65 -24.35 -12.94
C MET A 384 7.57 -23.55 -13.70
N ILE A 385 7.98 -22.85 -14.75
CA ILE A 385 7.11 -22.03 -15.60
C ILE A 385 6.61 -22.87 -16.78
N ASP A 386 5.39 -23.33 -16.70
CA ASP A 386 4.69 -24.13 -17.71
C ASP A 386 3.72 -23.28 -18.54
N LYS A 387 4.26 -22.43 -19.44
CA LYS A 387 3.51 -21.40 -20.19
C LYS A 387 2.28 -21.92 -20.90
N LYS A 388 2.37 -23.12 -21.53
CA LYS A 388 1.27 -23.74 -22.27
C LYS A 388 0.12 -24.12 -21.33
N GLU A 389 0.43 -24.72 -20.21
CA GLU A 389 -0.51 -25.16 -19.20
C GLU A 389 -1.15 -23.97 -18.48
N VAL A 390 -0.38 -22.90 -18.21
CA VAL A 390 -0.92 -21.65 -17.68
C VAL A 390 -1.96 -21.06 -18.61
N SER A 391 -1.71 -21.04 -19.94
CA SER A 391 -2.69 -20.51 -20.89
C SER A 391 -4.01 -21.29 -20.88
N GLN A 392 -3.98 -22.59 -20.61
CA GLN A 392 -5.18 -23.44 -20.50
C GLN A 392 -6.01 -23.12 -19.24
N THR A 393 -5.41 -22.54 -18.20
CA THR A 393 -6.16 -22.03 -17.03
C THR A 393 -6.97 -20.77 -17.36
N GLY A 394 -6.66 -20.14 -18.50
CA GLY A 394 -7.23 -18.86 -18.93
C GLY A 394 -6.64 -17.66 -18.19
N ALA A 395 -5.58 -17.81 -17.43
CA ALA A 395 -4.83 -16.70 -16.81
C ALA A 395 -3.74 -16.20 -17.78
N THR A 396 -3.50 -14.89 -17.77
CA THR A 396 -2.40 -14.26 -18.51
C THR A 396 -1.12 -14.30 -17.67
N LEU A 397 -0.05 -14.91 -18.22
CA LEU A 397 1.24 -15.03 -17.57
C LEU A 397 2.11 -13.78 -17.80
N ILE A 398 2.60 -13.21 -16.73
CA ILE A 398 3.56 -12.10 -16.72
C ILE A 398 4.85 -12.59 -16.08
N LEU A 399 5.97 -12.48 -16.82
CA LEU A 399 7.27 -12.89 -16.36
C LEU A 399 8.16 -11.68 -16.10
N SER A 400 8.84 -11.67 -14.96
CA SER A 400 9.83 -10.65 -14.63
C SER A 400 10.89 -11.22 -13.70
N ASN A 401 12.11 -10.66 -13.77
CA ASN A 401 13.14 -10.98 -12.77
C ASN A 401 12.81 -10.30 -11.44
N LEU A 402 12.18 -11.07 -10.56
CA LEU A 402 11.68 -10.63 -9.25
C LEU A 402 12.58 -11.05 -8.09
N ILE A 403 13.72 -11.69 -8.36
CA ILE A 403 14.62 -12.20 -7.33
C ILE A 403 15.23 -11.05 -6.50
N ASN A 404 15.19 -11.23 -5.18
CA ASN A 404 16.01 -10.48 -4.25
C ASN A 404 17.47 -10.98 -4.34
N LYS A 405 18.40 -10.03 -4.44
CA LYS A 405 19.84 -10.35 -4.49
C LYS A 405 20.47 -10.53 -3.10
N GLU A 406 19.71 -10.29 -2.03
CA GLU A 406 20.19 -10.35 -0.64
C GLU A 406 20.02 -11.74 -0.05
N ASN A 407 20.85 -12.69 -0.47
CA ASN A 407 21.05 -13.99 0.22
C ASN A 407 19.80 -14.86 0.48
N SER A 408 18.68 -14.58 -0.19
CA SER A 408 17.43 -15.35 -0.07
C SER A 408 16.69 -15.46 -1.41
N ALA A 409 16.07 -16.62 -1.65
CA ALA A 409 15.25 -16.85 -2.86
C ALA A 409 13.81 -16.30 -2.65
N THR A 410 13.71 -15.01 -2.34
CA THR A 410 12.44 -14.30 -2.12
C THR A 410 12.23 -13.20 -3.17
N HIS A 411 11.04 -12.65 -3.21
CA HIS A 411 10.74 -11.53 -4.09
C HIS A 411 11.45 -10.24 -3.64
N ASP A 412 12.04 -9.53 -4.60
CA ASP A 412 12.49 -8.15 -4.41
C ASP A 412 11.27 -7.23 -4.27
N THR A 413 11.20 -6.56 -3.12
CA THR A 413 10.10 -5.68 -2.75
C THR A 413 9.80 -4.59 -3.79
N LYS A 414 10.84 -3.94 -4.32
CA LYS A 414 10.69 -2.81 -5.26
C LYS A 414 10.34 -3.30 -6.65
N LYS A 415 11.00 -4.36 -7.13
CA LYS A 415 10.72 -4.92 -8.46
C LYS A 415 9.29 -5.44 -8.54
N LEU A 416 8.87 -6.25 -7.56
CA LEU A 416 7.51 -6.79 -7.52
C LEU A 416 6.46 -5.67 -7.48
N ALA A 417 6.64 -4.69 -6.60
CA ALA A 417 5.72 -3.55 -6.49
C ALA A 417 5.64 -2.74 -7.79
N ASN A 418 6.76 -2.55 -8.51
CA ASN A 418 6.77 -1.84 -9.78
C ASN A 418 5.98 -2.61 -10.85
N VAL A 419 6.28 -3.90 -11.04
CA VAL A 419 5.60 -4.73 -12.04
C VAL A 419 4.09 -4.78 -11.78
N LEU A 420 3.70 -5.00 -10.52
CA LEU A 420 2.30 -5.07 -10.13
C LEU A 420 1.59 -3.72 -10.33
N PHE A 421 2.20 -2.62 -9.90
CA PHE A 421 1.61 -1.29 -10.02
C PHE A 421 1.47 -0.85 -11.48
N ASP A 422 2.47 -1.14 -12.31
CA ASP A 422 2.43 -0.83 -13.74
C ASP A 422 1.34 -1.64 -14.45
N LEU A 423 1.18 -2.94 -14.07
CA LEU A 423 0.07 -3.76 -14.57
C LEU A 423 -1.29 -3.18 -14.18
N ILE A 424 -1.47 -2.82 -12.90
CA ILE A 424 -2.73 -2.25 -12.41
C ILE A 424 -3.07 -0.96 -13.14
N ASN A 425 -2.09 -0.08 -13.34
CA ASN A 425 -2.32 1.18 -14.07
C ASN A 425 -2.65 0.93 -15.55
N ALA A 426 -1.98 -0.03 -16.18
CA ALA A 426 -2.27 -0.41 -17.56
C ALA A 426 -3.72 -0.93 -17.72
N LEU A 427 -4.20 -1.71 -16.75
CA LEU A 427 -5.57 -2.23 -16.74
C LEU A 427 -6.64 -1.17 -16.45
N ARG A 428 -6.29 -0.11 -15.70
CA ARG A 428 -7.22 1.00 -15.39
C ARG A 428 -7.40 2.01 -16.52
N THR A 429 -6.42 2.11 -17.42
CA THR A 429 -6.40 3.16 -18.47
C THR A 429 -7.15 2.76 -19.73
N ASP A 430 -7.97 1.69 -19.74
CA ASP A 430 -8.64 1.17 -20.93
C ASP A 430 -7.75 1.15 -22.19
N LEU A 431 -6.48 0.75 -21.97
CA LEU A 431 -5.53 0.59 -23.07
C LEU A 431 -6.10 -0.43 -24.07
N SER A 432 -5.99 -0.11 -25.37
CA SER A 432 -6.35 -1.09 -26.39
C SER A 432 -5.62 -2.42 -26.14
N PRO A 433 -6.21 -3.57 -26.49
CA PRO A 433 -5.58 -4.88 -26.31
C PRO A 433 -4.16 -4.95 -26.87
N GLU A 434 -3.87 -4.19 -27.93
CA GLU A 434 -2.56 -4.10 -28.57
C GLU A 434 -1.54 -3.32 -27.72
N LEU A 435 -1.96 -2.21 -27.09
CA LEU A 435 -1.12 -1.42 -26.17
C LEU A 435 -0.90 -2.18 -24.85
N LEU A 436 -1.92 -2.86 -24.36
CA LEU A 436 -1.77 -3.74 -23.20
C LEU A 436 -0.78 -4.88 -23.51
N HIS A 437 -0.90 -5.48 -24.69
CA HIS A 437 0.04 -6.51 -25.15
C HIS A 437 1.47 -5.98 -25.34
N TYR A 438 1.63 -4.75 -25.85
CA TYR A 438 2.92 -4.07 -25.93
C TYR A 438 3.52 -3.78 -24.55
N TYR A 439 2.71 -3.31 -23.59
CA TYR A 439 3.13 -3.11 -22.20
C TYR A 439 3.55 -4.42 -21.54
N LEU A 440 2.77 -5.47 -21.70
CA LEU A 440 3.07 -6.80 -21.20
C LEU A 440 4.32 -7.40 -21.88
N LYS A 441 4.53 -7.17 -23.19
CA LYS A 441 5.76 -7.53 -23.90
C LYS A 441 7.00 -6.87 -23.34
N ARG A 442 6.93 -5.62 -22.89
CA ARG A 442 8.06 -4.90 -22.29
C ARG A 442 8.61 -5.64 -21.05
N TYR A 443 7.74 -6.29 -20.27
CA TYR A 443 8.14 -7.11 -19.13
C TYR A 443 8.55 -8.53 -19.51
N THR A 444 8.05 -9.07 -20.64
CA THR A 444 8.41 -10.40 -21.10
C THR A 444 9.73 -10.44 -21.90
N PHE A 445 10.19 -9.31 -22.47
CA PHE A 445 11.33 -9.29 -23.39
C PHE A 445 12.52 -8.42 -22.96
N ASN A 446 12.44 -7.60 -21.91
CA ASN A 446 13.47 -6.64 -21.55
C ASN A 446 14.47 -7.12 -20.47
N HIS A 447 14.74 -8.39 -20.35
CA HIS A 447 15.90 -8.88 -19.59
C HIS A 447 16.51 -10.12 -20.29
N ARG A 448 17.31 -9.85 -21.34
CA ARG A 448 18.45 -10.66 -21.70
C ARG A 448 19.69 -10.10 -21.06
#